data_cf11f8c6a6a3305663a66afdf4016420
#
_entry.id   cf11f8c6a6a3305663a66afdf4016420
#
_cell.length_a   1.000
_cell.length_b   1.000
_cell.length_c   1.000
_cell.angle_alpha   90.00
_cell.angle_beta   90.00
_cell.angle_gamma   90.00
#
_symmetry.space_group_name_H-M   'P 1'
#
loop_
_entity.id
_entity.type
_entity.pdbx_description
1 polymer ?
#
loop_
_entity_poly.entity_id
_entity_poly.type
_entity_poly.pdbx_seq_one_letter_code
_entity_poly.pdbx_strand_id
1 'polypeptide(L)'
;MKIPAFDLPLDEIRESLGALRRPLSIAILRARNPFNVGCPGYTPDNSPFDGTACVSSPPMVNGQTFSVIFPLVGNFKLSCLFHENMQGTVHVLDFAEKLPHDQAFYDNQAKRDSKAMLNDMLQDMSKDGHGQHKPANAVMVGLGEVAATGGGTSTLSVVRFMQDKVTIHKGDTVEWTSGDVITPHTITFGTEPVDLIDPSANVTVDTDGARHGVINSTSDNVHSGFIQAAPQDRIGLAQSPLGVTRFRVTFSNPGTYSYICAL
;
A
#
# COMPACT_ATOMS: atom_id res chain seq x y z
N MET A 1 -30.66 -2.77 -11.42
CA MET A 1 -29.60 -1.81 -11.71
C MET A 1 -28.31 -2.61 -11.75
N LYS A 2 -27.65 -2.72 -12.92
CA LYS A 2 -26.39 -3.48 -13.02
C LYS A 2 -25.30 -2.65 -12.37
N ILE A 3 -24.61 -3.23 -11.42
CA ILE A 3 -23.47 -2.63 -10.75
C ILE A 3 -22.35 -2.46 -11.81
N PRO A 4 -21.70 -1.27 -11.88
CA PRO A 4 -20.64 -1.05 -12.86
C PRO A 4 -19.44 -1.97 -12.63
N ALA A 5 -18.60 -2.10 -13.64
CA ALA A 5 -17.46 -3.02 -13.77
C ALA A 5 -16.42 -3.04 -12.62
N PHE A 6 -16.66 -2.26 -11.56
CA PHE A 6 -15.84 -2.29 -10.34
C PHE A 6 -16.13 -3.47 -9.41
N ASP A 7 -17.25 -4.16 -9.61
CA ASP A 7 -17.61 -5.40 -8.90
C ASP A 7 -17.33 -6.65 -9.75
N LEU A 8 -16.21 -6.65 -10.50
CA LEU A 8 -15.70 -7.94 -10.94
C LEU A 8 -15.41 -8.75 -9.66
N PRO A 9 -16.04 -9.92 -9.47
CA PRO A 9 -15.76 -10.77 -8.35
C PRO A 9 -14.25 -11.00 -8.29
N LEU A 10 -13.67 -10.92 -7.09
CA LEU A 10 -12.25 -11.24 -6.88
C LEU A 10 -11.86 -12.59 -7.50
N ASP A 11 -12.83 -13.45 -7.69
CA ASP A 11 -12.69 -14.78 -8.29
C ASP A 11 -12.45 -14.73 -9.80
N GLU A 12 -13.06 -13.81 -10.54
CA GLU A 12 -12.79 -13.63 -11.98
C GLU A 12 -11.39 -13.07 -12.24
N ILE A 13 -10.91 -12.19 -11.35
CA ILE A 13 -9.52 -11.71 -11.39
C ILE A 13 -8.55 -12.86 -11.06
N ARG A 14 -8.93 -13.77 -10.16
CA ARG A 14 -8.15 -14.95 -9.81
C ARG A 14 -8.10 -15.97 -10.94
N GLU A 15 -9.19 -16.19 -11.68
CA GLU A 15 -9.19 -17.11 -12.82
C GLU A 15 -8.34 -16.63 -14.00
N SER A 16 -8.38 -15.31 -14.28
CA SER A 16 -7.58 -14.73 -15.36
C SER A 16 -6.07 -14.76 -15.10
N LEU A 17 -5.66 -14.88 -13.84
CA LEU A 17 -4.24 -14.91 -13.42
C LEU A 17 -3.68 -16.34 -13.26
N GLY A 18 -4.46 -17.37 -13.55
CA GLY A 18 -4.04 -18.79 -13.45
C GLY A 18 -3.50 -19.12 -12.07
N ALA A 19 -3.98 -20.15 -11.42
CA ALA A 19 -3.48 -20.89 -10.24
C ALA A 19 -2.59 -20.17 -9.19
N LEU A 20 -2.56 -18.85 -9.12
CA LEU A 20 -1.95 -18.12 -8.02
C LEU A 20 -2.84 -18.29 -6.78
N ARG A 21 -2.61 -19.35 -6.03
CA ARG A 21 -3.40 -19.79 -4.88
C ARG A 21 -3.33 -18.87 -3.65
N ARG A 22 -2.85 -17.64 -3.76
CA ARG A 22 -2.71 -16.72 -2.63
C ARG A 22 -3.23 -15.34 -3.01
N PRO A 23 -3.88 -14.61 -2.09
CA PRO A 23 -4.29 -13.24 -2.35
C PRO A 23 -3.04 -12.41 -2.59
N LEU A 24 -2.81 -12.06 -3.83
CA LEU A 24 -1.99 -10.93 -4.18
C LEU A 24 -2.58 -9.72 -3.48
N SER A 25 -1.73 -8.92 -2.86
CA SER A 25 -2.17 -7.59 -2.52
C SER A 25 -2.69 -6.94 -3.80
N ILE A 26 -3.97 -6.60 -3.82
CA ILE A 26 -4.60 -5.93 -4.96
C ILE A 26 -3.83 -4.64 -5.28
N ALA A 27 -3.24 -3.99 -4.27
CA ALA A 27 -2.41 -2.82 -4.44
C ALA A 27 -1.18 -3.08 -5.32
N ILE A 28 -0.48 -4.21 -5.14
CA ILE A 28 0.69 -4.56 -5.96
C ILE A 28 0.27 -4.85 -7.41
N LEU A 29 -0.84 -5.57 -7.61
CA LEU A 29 -1.39 -5.80 -8.95
C LEU A 29 -1.77 -4.49 -9.63
N ARG A 30 -2.37 -3.58 -8.91
CA ARG A 30 -2.77 -2.26 -9.39
C ARG A 30 -1.57 -1.37 -9.69
N ALA A 31 -0.52 -1.40 -8.87
CA ALA A 31 0.72 -0.69 -9.11
C ALA A 31 1.43 -1.19 -10.38
N ARG A 32 1.40 -2.50 -10.67
CA ARG A 32 1.97 -3.07 -11.90
C ARG A 32 1.16 -2.73 -13.16
N ASN A 33 -0.15 -2.79 -13.07
CA ASN A 33 -1.02 -2.44 -14.19
C ASN A 33 -2.43 -2.08 -13.68
N PRO A 34 -2.65 -0.82 -13.31
CA PRO A 34 -3.94 -0.36 -12.80
C PRO A 34 -5.08 -0.55 -13.79
N PHE A 35 -4.78 -0.67 -15.10
CA PHE A 35 -5.80 -0.86 -16.14
C PHE A 35 -6.31 -2.29 -16.24
N ASN A 36 -5.61 -3.27 -15.71
CA ASN A 36 -6.07 -4.66 -15.67
C ASN A 36 -7.21 -4.92 -14.67
N VAL A 37 -7.68 -3.91 -13.95
CA VAL A 37 -8.80 -4.02 -12.99
C VAL A 37 -10.08 -3.33 -13.48
N GLY A 38 -10.33 -3.37 -14.76
CA GLY A 38 -11.61 -2.95 -15.37
C GLY A 38 -11.68 -1.50 -15.84
N CYS A 39 -10.59 -0.73 -15.74
CA CYS A 39 -10.52 0.62 -16.25
C CYS A 39 -9.49 0.71 -17.38
N PRO A 40 -9.89 0.95 -18.63
CA PRO A 40 -9.00 0.86 -19.79
C PRO A 40 -8.01 2.02 -19.92
N GLY A 41 -8.13 3.06 -19.10
CA GLY A 41 -7.26 4.22 -19.12
C GLY A 41 -7.71 5.33 -18.19
N TYR A 42 -6.92 6.39 -18.12
CA TYR A 42 -7.33 7.60 -17.43
C TYR A 42 -8.32 8.39 -18.27
N THR A 43 -9.29 8.99 -17.60
CA THR A 43 -10.30 9.81 -18.28
C THR A 43 -9.99 11.29 -18.09
N PRO A 44 -10.42 12.17 -19.01
CA PRO A 44 -10.28 13.60 -18.83
C PRO A 44 -10.96 14.10 -17.55
N ASP A 45 -10.46 15.20 -17.00
CA ASP A 45 -11.14 15.93 -15.92
C ASP A 45 -12.54 16.36 -16.37
N ASN A 46 -13.50 16.40 -15.47
CA ASN A 46 -14.92 16.62 -15.73
C ASN A 46 -15.59 15.55 -16.62
N SER A 47 -15.07 14.34 -16.72
CA SER A 47 -15.74 13.26 -17.41
C SER A 47 -17.09 12.93 -16.76
N PRO A 48 -18.16 12.72 -17.56
CA PRO A 48 -19.43 12.28 -17.01
C PRO A 48 -19.34 10.80 -16.59
N PHE A 49 -19.93 10.48 -15.43
CA PHE A 49 -20.04 9.12 -14.93
C PHE A 49 -21.49 8.78 -14.61
N ASP A 50 -22.07 7.92 -15.42
CA ASP A 50 -23.43 7.42 -15.28
C ASP A 50 -23.51 5.98 -14.74
N GLY A 51 -22.37 5.38 -14.42
CA GLY A 51 -22.27 4.01 -13.94
C GLY A 51 -22.12 2.95 -15.04
N THR A 52 -22.07 3.32 -16.32
CA THR A 52 -21.97 2.36 -17.44
C THR A 52 -20.53 2.14 -17.90
N ALA A 53 -19.64 3.08 -17.63
CA ALA A 53 -18.25 3.01 -18.03
C ALA A 53 -17.34 3.41 -16.85
N CYS A 54 -16.07 3.03 -16.94
CA CYS A 54 -15.08 3.46 -15.95
C CYS A 54 -14.68 4.93 -16.15
N VAL A 55 -14.63 5.67 -15.05
CA VAL A 55 -13.98 6.99 -14.97
C VAL A 55 -12.83 6.89 -13.97
N SER A 56 -11.62 7.26 -14.38
CA SER A 56 -10.42 7.12 -13.56
C SER A 56 -9.49 8.33 -13.68
N SER A 57 -9.11 8.90 -12.54
CA SER A 57 -8.04 9.89 -12.48
C SER A 57 -6.68 9.24 -12.79
N PRO A 58 -5.67 10.01 -13.22
CA PRO A 58 -4.29 9.60 -13.11
C PRO A 58 -3.89 9.48 -11.61
N PRO A 59 -2.70 8.91 -11.31
CA PRO A 59 -2.12 9.04 -9.98
C PRO A 59 -2.09 10.50 -9.55
N MET A 60 -2.63 10.79 -8.36
CA MET A 60 -2.75 12.15 -7.85
C MET A 60 -1.78 12.36 -6.70
N VAL A 61 -1.09 13.49 -6.72
CA VAL A 61 -0.23 13.95 -5.63
C VAL A 61 -0.87 15.14 -4.90
N ASN A 62 -0.31 15.52 -3.77
CA ASN A 62 -0.85 16.60 -2.93
C ASN A 62 -1.12 17.88 -3.75
N GLY A 63 -2.31 18.43 -3.57
CA GLY A 63 -2.78 19.65 -4.23
C GLY A 63 -3.40 19.44 -5.62
N GLN A 64 -3.35 18.26 -6.19
CA GLN A 64 -4.05 17.98 -7.44
C GLN A 64 -5.53 17.68 -7.20
N THR A 65 -6.36 18.02 -8.18
CA THR A 65 -7.80 17.78 -8.16
C THR A 65 -8.22 17.01 -9.40
N PHE A 66 -9.27 16.21 -9.26
CA PHE A 66 -9.93 15.54 -10.36
C PHE A 66 -11.45 15.62 -10.16
N SER A 67 -12.16 16.10 -11.16
CA SER A 67 -13.59 16.35 -11.11
C SER A 67 -14.35 15.32 -11.95
N VAL A 68 -15.48 14.86 -11.43
CA VAL A 68 -16.39 13.93 -12.12
C VAL A 68 -17.79 14.51 -12.12
N ILE A 69 -18.47 14.46 -13.26
CA ILE A 69 -19.85 14.92 -13.40
C ILE A 69 -20.77 13.70 -13.25
N PHE A 70 -21.75 13.78 -12.37
CA PHE A 70 -22.76 12.74 -12.18
C PHE A 70 -24.09 13.20 -12.80
N PRO A 71 -24.42 12.76 -14.03
CA PRO A 71 -25.63 13.21 -14.73
C PRO A 71 -26.91 12.52 -14.24
N LEU A 72 -26.79 11.45 -13.47
CA LEU A 72 -27.91 10.64 -12.99
C LEU A 72 -27.94 10.55 -11.47
N VAL A 73 -29.16 10.47 -10.93
CA VAL A 73 -29.40 10.12 -9.52
C VAL A 73 -28.98 8.68 -9.27
N GLY A 74 -28.35 8.42 -8.14
CA GLY A 74 -27.94 7.06 -7.78
C GLY A 74 -26.80 7.01 -6.75
N ASN A 75 -26.34 5.80 -6.52
CA ASN A 75 -25.22 5.51 -5.63
C ASN A 75 -24.03 5.04 -6.46
N PHE A 76 -22.95 5.77 -6.41
CA PHE A 76 -21.77 5.53 -7.22
C PHE A 76 -20.59 5.20 -6.33
N LYS A 77 -20.06 3.99 -6.47
CA LYS A 77 -18.91 3.51 -5.71
C LYS A 77 -17.62 3.99 -6.38
N LEU A 78 -16.70 4.48 -5.58
CA LEU A 78 -15.34 4.79 -6.00
C LEU A 78 -14.32 3.99 -5.20
N SER A 79 -13.19 3.68 -5.83
CA SER A 79 -12.12 2.91 -5.21
C SER A 79 -10.76 3.43 -5.67
N CYS A 80 -9.82 3.52 -4.76
CA CYS A 80 -8.43 3.75 -5.12
C CYS A 80 -7.85 2.49 -5.77
N LEU A 81 -7.19 2.65 -6.93
CA LEU A 81 -6.56 1.53 -7.62
C LEU A 81 -5.14 1.22 -7.08
N PHE A 82 -4.59 2.07 -6.20
CA PHE A 82 -3.30 1.86 -5.56
C PHE A 82 -3.42 1.30 -4.14
N HIS A 83 -4.40 1.76 -3.36
CA HIS A 83 -4.53 1.41 -1.95
C HIS A 83 -5.69 0.45 -1.74
N GLU A 84 -5.40 -0.72 -1.20
CA GLU A 84 -6.42 -1.67 -0.80
C GLU A 84 -7.38 -1.04 0.22
N ASN A 85 -8.65 -1.41 0.12
CA ASN A 85 -9.71 -0.95 1.04
C ASN A 85 -9.97 0.57 1.06
N MET A 86 -9.27 1.39 0.28
CA MET A 86 -9.58 2.81 0.14
C MET A 86 -10.77 2.98 -0.81
N GLN A 87 -11.96 3.05 -0.24
CA GLN A 87 -13.24 3.10 -0.96
C GLN A 87 -14.13 4.21 -0.44
N GLY A 88 -15.02 4.70 -1.30
CA GLY A 88 -16.04 5.67 -0.94
C GLY A 88 -17.28 5.50 -1.80
N THR A 89 -18.36 6.18 -1.42
CA THR A 89 -19.62 6.22 -2.16
C THR A 89 -20.10 7.65 -2.34
N VAL A 90 -20.49 7.98 -3.56
CA VAL A 90 -21.16 9.24 -3.87
C VAL A 90 -22.65 8.95 -4.03
N HIS A 91 -23.47 9.58 -3.19
CA HIS A 91 -24.93 9.54 -3.28
C HIS A 91 -25.40 10.79 -4.04
N VAL A 92 -25.92 10.60 -5.22
CA VAL A 92 -26.50 11.69 -6.02
C VAL A 92 -28.01 11.64 -5.86
N LEU A 93 -28.56 12.66 -5.24
CA LEU A 93 -29.98 12.82 -4.96
C LEU A 93 -30.68 13.61 -6.06
N ASP A 94 -32.00 13.50 -6.13
CA ASP A 94 -32.79 14.37 -6.99
C ASP A 94 -32.64 15.83 -6.54
N PHE A 95 -32.73 16.78 -7.50
CA PHE A 95 -32.57 18.20 -7.24
C PHE A 95 -33.56 18.73 -6.18
N ALA A 96 -34.74 18.14 -6.10
CA ALA A 96 -35.76 18.53 -5.12
C ALA A 96 -35.51 17.94 -3.71
N GLU A 97 -34.62 16.97 -3.57
CA GLU A 97 -34.30 16.36 -2.29
C GLU A 97 -33.31 17.17 -1.49
N LYS A 98 -33.54 17.27 -0.19
CA LYS A 98 -32.59 17.91 0.71
C LYS A 98 -31.41 16.98 0.97
N LEU A 99 -30.20 17.53 0.95
CA LEU A 99 -29.04 16.82 1.44
C LEU A 99 -29.25 16.46 2.93
N PRO A 100 -28.97 15.20 3.33
CA PRO A 100 -29.15 14.75 4.71
C PRO A 100 -28.30 15.54 5.71
N HIS A 101 -27.15 16.04 5.25
CA HIS A 101 -26.20 16.81 6.04
C HIS A 101 -25.58 17.92 5.20
N ASP A 102 -25.09 18.95 5.84
CA ASP A 102 -24.32 20.01 5.21
C ASP A 102 -22.80 19.69 5.19
N GLN A 103 -22.05 20.53 4.51
CA GLN A 103 -20.60 20.37 4.42
C GLN A 103 -19.92 20.39 5.79
N ALA A 104 -20.41 21.24 6.71
CA ALA A 104 -19.85 21.35 8.05
C ALA A 104 -19.98 20.05 8.86
N PHE A 105 -21.06 19.31 8.66
CA PHE A 105 -21.23 17.98 9.26
C PHE A 105 -20.15 17.01 8.79
N TYR A 106 -19.92 16.91 7.46
CA TYR A 106 -18.93 16.02 6.89
C TYR A 106 -17.51 16.42 7.26
N ASP A 107 -17.20 17.71 7.27
CA ASP A 107 -15.89 18.23 7.70
C ASP A 107 -15.60 17.88 9.16
N ASN A 108 -16.60 17.99 10.02
CA ASN A 108 -16.47 17.64 11.43
C ASN A 108 -16.34 16.12 11.63
N GLN A 109 -17.05 15.33 10.83
CA GLN A 109 -16.90 13.86 10.83
C GLN A 109 -15.47 13.49 10.41
N ALA A 110 -14.99 13.98 9.27
CA ALA A 110 -13.65 13.70 8.77
C ALA A 110 -12.56 14.08 9.80
N LYS A 111 -12.70 15.21 10.48
CA LYS A 111 -11.78 15.62 11.56
C LYS A 111 -11.78 14.66 12.75
N ARG A 112 -12.97 14.18 13.16
CA ARG A 112 -13.07 13.21 14.27
C ARG A 112 -12.44 11.89 13.89
N ASP A 113 -12.77 11.37 12.70
CA ASP A 113 -12.29 10.10 12.21
C ASP A 113 -10.76 10.10 12.04
N SER A 114 -10.23 11.16 11.41
CA SER A 114 -8.78 11.34 11.26
C SER A 114 -8.05 11.41 12.61
N LYS A 115 -8.63 12.12 13.59
CA LYS A 115 -8.04 12.22 14.93
C LYS A 115 -8.09 10.87 15.66
N ALA A 116 -9.18 10.13 15.54
CA ALA A 116 -9.31 8.81 16.15
C ALA A 116 -8.27 7.84 15.59
N MET A 117 -8.16 7.76 14.26
CA MET A 117 -7.17 6.92 13.59
C MET A 117 -5.74 7.29 13.96
N LEU A 118 -5.41 8.61 13.98
CA LEU A 118 -4.07 9.05 14.38
C LEU A 118 -3.75 8.66 15.83
N ASN A 119 -4.70 8.81 16.74
CA ASN A 119 -4.51 8.42 18.14
C ASN A 119 -4.29 6.91 18.30
N ASP A 120 -5.05 6.12 17.56
CA ASP A 120 -4.93 4.65 17.57
C ASP A 120 -3.55 4.22 17.09
N MET A 121 -3.15 4.72 15.94
CA MET A 121 -1.82 4.47 15.38
C MET A 121 -0.67 4.92 16.31
N LEU A 122 -0.80 6.09 16.95
CA LEU A 122 0.21 6.54 17.91
C LEU A 122 0.30 5.63 19.14
N GLN A 123 -0.83 5.06 19.58
CA GLN A 123 -0.84 4.05 20.64
C GLN A 123 -0.13 2.76 20.21
N ASP A 124 -0.39 2.30 18.99
CA ASP A 124 0.26 1.09 18.46
C ASP A 124 1.76 1.28 18.26
N MET A 125 2.17 2.46 17.79
CA MET A 125 3.60 2.81 17.74
C MET A 125 4.25 2.83 19.11
N SER A 126 3.52 3.26 20.16
CA SER A 126 4.05 3.34 21.55
C SER A 126 4.16 1.99 22.24
N LYS A 127 3.35 1.01 21.83
CA LYS A 127 3.35 -0.35 22.42
C LYS A 127 4.44 -1.25 21.85
N ASP A 128 5.49 -0.68 21.23
CA ASP A 128 6.55 -1.43 20.52
C ASP A 128 5.97 -2.41 19.46
N GLY A 129 4.93 -1.97 18.82
CA GLY A 129 4.24 -2.58 17.70
C GLY A 129 4.26 -4.09 17.68
N HIS A 130 3.14 -4.66 17.94
CA HIS A 130 2.87 -6.04 17.56
C HIS A 130 3.76 -7.13 18.15
N GLY A 131 3.82 -7.25 19.46
CA GLY A 131 4.13 -8.49 20.22
C GLY A 131 5.04 -9.56 19.63
N GLN A 132 5.69 -9.28 18.52
CA GLN A 132 6.54 -10.17 17.78
C GLN A 132 7.98 -10.01 18.25
N HIS A 133 8.62 -11.12 18.46
CA HIS A 133 10.02 -11.22 18.80
C HIS A 133 10.85 -10.45 17.77
N LYS A 134 11.26 -9.22 18.10
CA LYS A 134 12.18 -8.46 17.25
C LYS A 134 13.56 -9.09 17.34
N PRO A 135 14.15 -9.55 16.24
CA PRO A 135 15.58 -9.82 16.21
C PRO A 135 16.36 -8.57 16.63
N ALA A 136 17.52 -8.73 17.23
CA ALA A 136 18.34 -7.59 17.72
C ALA A 136 18.65 -6.54 16.64
N ASN A 137 18.60 -6.92 15.38
CA ASN A 137 18.89 -6.08 14.21
C ASN A 137 17.66 -5.97 13.29
N ALA A 138 16.47 -5.68 13.84
CA ALA A 138 15.24 -5.56 13.06
C ALA A 138 14.78 -4.11 12.95
N VAL A 139 14.36 -3.71 11.77
CA VAL A 139 13.76 -2.40 11.47
C VAL A 139 12.35 -2.60 10.95
N MET A 140 11.37 -1.92 11.55
CA MET A 140 10.02 -1.87 10.99
C MET A 140 9.95 -0.79 9.92
N VAL A 141 9.33 -1.11 8.79
CA VAL A 141 9.18 -0.22 7.63
C VAL A 141 7.71 0.10 7.46
N GLY A 142 7.35 1.33 7.79
CA GLY A 142 5.98 1.77 7.75
C GLY A 142 5.07 1.09 8.77
N LEU A 143 3.92 1.68 8.99
CA LEU A 143 2.80 1.09 9.73
C LEU A 143 1.52 1.56 9.07
N GLY A 144 0.62 0.65 8.74
CA GLY A 144 -0.62 0.95 8.06
C GLY A 144 -1.84 0.41 8.79
N GLU A 145 -2.88 1.23 8.87
CA GLU A 145 -4.17 0.87 9.47
C GLU A 145 -5.33 1.10 8.52
N VAL A 146 -6.32 0.23 8.61
CA VAL A 146 -7.58 0.32 7.89
C VAL A 146 -8.72 0.34 8.89
N ALA A 147 -9.47 1.44 8.90
CA ALA A 147 -10.68 1.56 9.70
C ALA A 147 -11.93 1.56 8.81
N ALA A 148 -12.85 0.63 9.05
CA ALA A 148 -14.16 0.65 8.42
C ALA A 148 -15.00 1.76 9.04
N THR A 149 -15.61 2.61 8.21
CA THR A 149 -16.51 3.68 8.62
C THR A 149 -17.88 3.48 8.00
N GLY A 150 -18.90 4.15 8.52
CA GLY A 150 -20.29 4.04 8.00
C GLY A 150 -20.46 4.52 6.55
N GLY A 151 -19.50 5.26 6.00
CA GLY A 151 -19.54 5.78 4.63
C GLY A 151 -18.46 5.19 3.70
N GLY A 152 -17.64 4.27 4.18
CA GLY A 152 -16.54 3.72 3.42
C GLY A 152 -15.44 3.17 4.32
N THR A 153 -14.21 3.19 3.80
CA THR A 153 -13.03 2.77 4.54
C THR A 153 -12.01 3.90 4.56
N SER A 154 -11.54 4.24 5.73
CA SER A 154 -10.44 5.18 5.93
C SER A 154 -9.15 4.42 6.16
N THR A 155 -8.06 4.94 5.63
CA THR A 155 -6.72 4.35 5.78
C THR A 155 -5.74 5.38 6.32
N LEU A 156 -4.81 4.92 7.12
CA LEU A 156 -3.71 5.73 7.64
C LEU A 156 -2.40 4.97 7.47
N SER A 157 -1.38 5.64 6.96
CA SER A 157 -0.05 5.07 6.75
C SER A 157 1.00 5.96 7.38
N VAL A 158 1.89 5.39 8.19
CA VAL A 158 3.10 6.06 8.67
C VAL A 158 4.26 5.66 7.78
N VAL A 159 4.71 6.57 6.94
CA VAL A 159 5.79 6.35 5.98
C VAL A 159 7.13 6.68 6.64
N ARG A 160 7.68 5.71 7.38
CA ARG A 160 8.90 5.91 8.14
C ARG A 160 9.61 4.58 8.41
N PHE A 161 10.95 4.61 8.46
CA PHE A 161 11.73 3.55 9.11
C PHE A 161 11.69 3.76 10.64
N MET A 162 11.15 2.79 11.34
CA MET A 162 11.15 2.82 12.81
C MET A 162 12.43 2.15 13.29
N GLN A 163 13.27 2.92 13.97
CA GLN A 163 14.68 2.69 14.18
C GLN A 163 15.49 3.09 12.93
N ASP A 164 15.64 4.39 12.73
CA ASP A 164 16.31 5.01 11.59
C ASP A 164 17.83 4.77 11.55
N LYS A 165 18.43 4.33 12.66
CA LYS A 165 19.84 3.98 12.78
C LYS A 165 20.02 2.63 13.45
N VAL A 166 20.78 1.75 12.82
CA VAL A 166 21.15 0.45 13.36
C VAL A 166 22.68 0.34 13.40
N THR A 167 23.22 -0.09 14.51
CA THR A 167 24.66 -0.38 14.65
C THR A 167 24.85 -1.87 14.82
N ILE A 168 25.65 -2.46 13.96
CA ILE A 168 25.88 -3.91 13.88
C ILE A 168 27.37 -4.20 13.73
N HIS A 169 27.76 -5.45 13.83
CA HIS A 169 29.10 -5.91 13.52
C HIS A 169 29.23 -6.32 12.06
N LYS A 170 30.45 -6.33 11.58
CA LYS A 170 30.78 -6.92 10.28
C LYS A 170 30.27 -8.37 10.19
N GLY A 171 29.57 -8.69 9.13
CA GLY A 171 28.99 -10.01 8.89
C GLY A 171 27.57 -10.18 9.45
N ASP A 172 27.09 -9.24 10.25
CA ASP A 172 25.71 -9.28 10.73
C ASP A 172 24.71 -8.98 9.61
N THR A 173 23.48 -9.44 9.83
CA THR A 173 22.34 -9.21 8.96
C THR A 173 21.33 -8.31 9.65
N VAL A 174 20.83 -7.32 8.94
CA VAL A 174 19.67 -6.51 9.35
C VAL A 174 18.44 -7.01 8.61
N GLU A 175 17.32 -7.12 9.32
CA GLU A 175 16.03 -7.46 8.72
C GLU A 175 15.08 -6.25 8.77
N TRP A 176 14.53 -5.89 7.63
CA TRP A 176 13.45 -4.92 7.49
C TRP A 176 12.13 -5.67 7.30
N THR A 177 11.15 -5.34 8.13
CA THR A 177 9.81 -5.93 8.06
C THR A 177 8.78 -4.84 7.85
N SER A 178 7.94 -4.97 6.83
CA SER A 178 6.85 -4.03 6.61
C SER A 178 5.72 -4.26 7.62
N GLY A 179 5.31 -3.19 8.30
CA GLY A 179 4.11 -3.13 9.12
C GLY A 179 2.92 -2.45 8.41
N ASP A 180 3.11 -2.05 7.16
CA ASP A 180 2.11 -1.33 6.39
C ASP A 180 1.34 -2.26 5.45
N VAL A 181 0.05 -2.44 5.73
CA VAL A 181 -0.86 -3.27 4.92
C VAL A 181 -1.44 -2.50 3.73
N ILE A 182 -1.18 -1.20 3.64
CA ILE A 182 -1.81 -0.28 2.69
C ILE A 182 -0.81 0.14 1.63
N THR A 183 0.34 0.64 2.06
CA THR A 183 1.37 1.21 1.20
C THR A 183 2.55 0.24 1.10
N PRO A 184 2.97 -0.15 -0.10
CA PRO A 184 4.22 -0.86 -0.27
C PRO A 184 5.40 0.07 0.04
N HIS A 185 6.49 -0.52 0.51
CA HIS A 185 7.73 0.19 0.81
C HIS A 185 8.90 -0.48 0.11
N THR A 186 10.03 0.22 0.03
CA THR A 186 11.29 -0.33 -0.47
C THR A 186 12.41 -0.06 0.51
N ILE A 187 13.46 -0.87 0.44
CA ILE A 187 14.75 -0.60 1.07
C ILE A 187 15.80 -0.56 -0.05
N THR A 188 16.36 0.61 -0.27
CA THR A 188 17.26 0.87 -1.38
C THR A 188 18.57 1.43 -0.87
N PHE A 189 19.66 0.74 -1.19
CA PHE A 189 21.04 1.17 -0.98
C PHE A 189 21.65 1.55 -2.32
N GLY A 190 22.42 2.63 -2.35
CA GLY A 190 23.08 3.13 -3.54
C GLY A 190 22.16 3.90 -4.47
N THR A 191 22.21 3.61 -5.76
CA THR A 191 21.41 4.33 -6.78
C THR A 191 19.97 3.83 -6.80
N GLU A 192 19.03 4.76 -6.84
CA GLU A 192 17.61 4.47 -6.97
C GLU A 192 17.32 3.79 -8.33
N PRO A 193 16.66 2.61 -8.34
CA PRO A 193 16.34 1.91 -9.58
C PRO A 193 15.17 2.56 -10.32
N VAL A 194 15.09 2.33 -11.62
CA VAL A 194 13.94 2.75 -12.43
C VAL A 194 12.71 1.89 -12.16
N ASP A 195 12.91 0.58 -11.94
CA ASP A 195 11.84 -0.34 -11.51
C ASP A 195 11.89 -0.50 -10.00
N LEU A 196 10.85 -0.01 -9.33
CA LEU A 196 10.72 -0.07 -7.87
C LEU A 196 10.04 -1.36 -7.37
N ILE A 197 9.41 -2.11 -8.26
CA ILE A 197 8.60 -3.27 -7.90
C ILE A 197 9.45 -4.50 -7.69
N ASP A 198 10.34 -4.76 -8.64
CA ASP A 198 11.19 -5.93 -8.63
C ASP A 198 12.51 -5.67 -7.87
N PRO A 199 13.03 -6.64 -7.14
CA PRO A 199 14.31 -6.50 -6.46
C PRO A 199 15.46 -6.44 -7.47
N SER A 200 16.59 -5.88 -7.04
CA SER A 200 17.81 -5.94 -7.84
C SER A 200 18.27 -7.39 -8.05
N ALA A 201 18.95 -7.65 -9.18
CA ALA A 201 19.34 -8.99 -9.63
C ALA A 201 20.25 -9.75 -8.64
N ASN A 202 20.92 -9.03 -7.73
CA ASN A 202 21.78 -9.59 -6.69
C ASN A 202 21.03 -9.92 -5.37
N VAL A 203 19.70 -9.86 -5.38
CA VAL A 203 18.85 -10.27 -4.26
C VAL A 203 18.37 -11.69 -4.47
N THR A 204 18.56 -12.53 -3.48
CA THR A 204 18.07 -13.91 -3.41
C THR A 204 16.83 -14.02 -2.55
N VAL A 205 16.26 -15.21 -2.44
CA VAL A 205 15.13 -15.50 -1.55
C VAL A 205 15.56 -16.59 -0.58
N ASP A 206 15.44 -16.32 0.71
CA ASP A 206 15.72 -17.27 1.78
C ASP A 206 14.64 -18.37 1.85
N THR A 207 14.92 -19.43 2.57
CA THR A 207 14.00 -20.58 2.72
C THR A 207 12.67 -20.23 3.36
N ASP A 208 12.64 -19.16 4.15
CA ASP A 208 11.41 -18.63 4.79
C ASP A 208 10.70 -17.57 3.93
N GLY A 209 11.16 -17.36 2.70
CA GLY A 209 10.58 -16.45 1.72
C GLY A 209 10.99 -14.98 1.84
N ALA A 210 11.81 -14.61 2.81
CA ALA A 210 12.38 -13.27 2.88
C ALA A 210 13.34 -13.02 1.71
N ARG A 211 13.34 -11.81 1.16
CA ARG A 211 14.35 -11.39 0.19
C ARG A 211 15.66 -11.10 0.93
N HIS A 212 16.80 -11.41 0.30
CA HIS A 212 18.10 -11.28 0.94
C HIS A 212 19.16 -10.73 -0.02
N GLY A 213 19.73 -9.59 0.32
CA GLY A 213 20.87 -8.99 -0.36
C GLY A 213 22.16 -9.07 0.47
N VAL A 214 23.31 -8.94 -0.19
CA VAL A 214 24.62 -8.83 0.46
C VAL A 214 25.28 -7.54 -0.01
N ILE A 215 25.79 -6.76 0.93
CA ILE A 215 26.53 -5.53 0.68
C ILE A 215 27.99 -5.73 1.12
N ASN A 216 28.92 -5.55 0.18
CA ASN A 216 30.34 -5.66 0.40
C ASN A 216 31.06 -4.29 0.42
N SER A 217 30.41 -3.27 -0.11
CA SER A 217 30.98 -1.92 -0.26
C SER A 217 29.87 -0.87 -0.14
N THR A 218 30.24 0.33 0.31
CA THR A 218 29.34 1.50 0.36
C THR A 218 28.88 1.99 -1.03
N SER A 219 29.50 1.48 -2.09
CA SER A 219 29.09 1.75 -3.49
C SER A 219 28.17 0.69 -4.09
N ASP A 220 27.86 -0.37 -3.36
CA ASP A 220 26.99 -1.42 -3.87
C ASP A 220 25.55 -0.94 -3.98
N ASN A 221 24.88 -1.36 -5.05
CA ASN A 221 23.45 -1.10 -5.27
C ASN A 221 22.65 -2.35 -4.89
N VAL A 222 21.78 -2.22 -3.91
CA VAL A 222 20.87 -3.28 -3.46
C VAL A 222 19.50 -2.69 -3.23
N HIS A 223 18.50 -3.28 -3.87
CA HIS A 223 17.12 -2.83 -3.81
C HIS A 223 16.20 -4.01 -3.48
N SER A 224 15.33 -3.83 -2.51
CA SER A 224 14.41 -4.89 -2.05
C SER A 224 13.31 -5.22 -3.07
N GLY A 225 12.99 -4.30 -3.99
CA GLY A 225 11.66 -4.27 -4.60
C GLY A 225 10.60 -3.94 -3.55
N PHE A 226 9.33 -4.02 -3.92
CA PHE A 226 8.24 -3.78 -2.99
C PHE A 226 8.20 -4.82 -1.88
N ILE A 227 8.11 -4.35 -0.63
CA ILE A 227 7.68 -5.12 0.52
C ILE A 227 6.42 -4.48 1.11
N GLN A 228 5.50 -5.31 1.58
CA GLN A 228 4.23 -4.86 2.15
C GLN A 228 3.77 -5.87 3.19
N ALA A 229 3.21 -5.40 4.29
CA ALA A 229 2.63 -6.30 5.28
C ALA A 229 1.47 -7.10 4.67
N ALA A 230 1.36 -8.35 5.05
CA ALA A 230 0.32 -9.25 4.59
C ALA A 230 -0.20 -10.11 5.76
N PRO A 231 -1.49 -10.47 5.75
CA PRO A 231 -2.08 -11.27 6.84
C PRO A 231 -1.41 -12.63 7.04
N GLN A 232 -0.76 -13.15 6.00
CA GLN A 232 -0.02 -14.40 6.03
C GLN A 232 1.45 -14.25 6.45
N ASP A 233 1.92 -13.05 6.72
CA ASP A 233 3.27 -12.85 7.23
C ASP A 233 3.35 -13.31 8.69
N ARG A 234 3.67 -14.58 8.82
CA ARG A 234 3.92 -15.21 10.12
C ARG A 234 5.36 -15.70 10.15
N ILE A 235 5.96 -15.61 11.29
CA ILE A 235 7.33 -16.12 11.51
C ILE A 235 7.41 -17.58 11.08
N GLY A 236 8.38 -17.89 10.23
CA GLY A 236 8.66 -19.25 9.76
C GLY A 236 7.79 -19.75 8.59
N LEU A 237 6.91 -18.93 8.05
CA LEU A 237 6.17 -19.28 6.84
C LEU A 237 6.81 -18.67 5.60
N ALA A 238 6.83 -19.45 4.52
CA ALA A 238 7.27 -18.98 3.21
C ALA A 238 6.35 -17.85 2.73
N GLN A 239 6.94 -16.77 2.24
CA GLN A 239 6.22 -15.62 1.71
C GLN A 239 5.96 -15.78 0.21
N SER A 240 4.83 -15.25 -0.24
CA SER A 240 4.53 -15.20 -1.67
C SER A 240 5.46 -14.18 -2.35
N PRO A 241 5.92 -14.43 -3.60
CA PRO A 241 6.70 -13.47 -4.38
C PRO A 241 6.07 -12.09 -4.52
N LEU A 242 4.76 -12.00 -4.35
CA LEU A 242 3.98 -10.77 -4.46
C LEU A 242 3.45 -10.24 -3.10
N GLY A 243 3.69 -10.96 -2.03
CA GLY A 243 3.37 -10.59 -0.67
C GLY A 243 4.61 -10.67 0.21
N VAL A 244 5.77 -10.27 -0.33
CA VAL A 244 7.01 -10.23 0.45
C VAL A 244 6.90 -9.13 1.48
N THR A 245 7.08 -9.51 2.74
CA THR A 245 6.97 -8.59 3.88
C THR A 245 8.31 -8.28 4.48
N ARG A 246 9.34 -9.10 4.20
CA ARG A 246 10.67 -9.00 4.81
C ARG A 246 11.78 -8.93 3.78
N PHE A 247 12.75 -8.07 4.11
CA PHE A 247 14.00 -7.94 3.36
C PHE A 247 15.18 -7.97 4.33
N ARG A 248 16.22 -8.73 4.00
CA ARG A 248 17.45 -8.88 4.76
C ARG A 248 18.64 -8.36 3.99
N VAL A 249 19.58 -7.76 4.70
CA VAL A 249 20.88 -7.42 4.14
C VAL A 249 21.99 -7.83 5.08
N THR A 250 22.94 -8.61 4.56
CA THR A 250 24.18 -8.96 5.26
C THR A 250 25.29 -7.98 4.87
N PHE A 251 25.96 -7.39 5.85
CA PHE A 251 27.02 -6.39 5.65
C PHE A 251 28.40 -7.04 5.81
N SER A 252 29.08 -7.30 4.71
CA SER A 252 30.35 -8.03 4.70
C SER A 252 31.54 -7.19 5.19
N ASN A 253 31.45 -5.86 5.16
CA ASN A 253 32.55 -4.97 5.56
C ASN A 253 32.06 -3.85 6.47
N PRO A 254 32.95 -3.31 7.34
CA PRO A 254 32.63 -2.12 8.13
C PRO A 254 32.38 -0.90 7.24
N GLY A 255 31.45 -0.03 7.64
CA GLY A 255 31.13 1.21 6.92
C GLY A 255 29.85 1.85 7.46
N THR A 256 29.52 3.00 6.87
CA THR A 256 28.20 3.63 7.06
C THR A 256 27.44 3.50 5.76
N TYR A 257 26.28 2.86 5.84
CA TYR A 257 25.46 2.54 4.68
C TYR A 257 24.12 3.28 4.81
N SER A 258 23.90 4.23 3.91
CA SER A 258 22.63 4.96 3.85
C SER A 258 21.63 4.19 3.01
N TYR A 259 20.37 4.21 3.44
CA TYR A 259 19.28 3.60 2.68
C TYR A 259 18.03 4.50 2.70
N ILE A 260 17.21 4.35 1.69
CA ILE A 260 15.98 5.11 1.49
C ILE A 260 14.82 4.17 1.17
N CYS A 261 13.59 4.63 1.35
CA CYS A 261 12.43 4.15 0.61
C CYS A 261 12.35 4.97 -0.67
N ALA A 262 12.36 4.31 -1.82
CA ALA A 262 12.35 4.94 -3.14
C ALA A 262 10.91 5.21 -3.65
N LEU A 263 9.89 5.07 -2.79
CA LEU A 263 8.48 5.33 -3.05
C LEU A 263 8.05 6.64 -2.43
#